data_e7b723ea33ae4094028964a36c16f317
#
_entry.id   e7b723ea33ae4094028964a36c16f317
#
_cell.length_a   1.000
_cell.length_b   1.000
_cell.length_c   1.000
_cell.angle_alpha   90.00
_cell.angle_beta   90.00
_cell.angle_gamma   90.00
#
_symmetry.space_group_name_H-M   'P 1'
#
loop_
_entity.id
_entity.type
_entity.pdbx_description
1 polymer ?
#
loop_
_entity_poly.entity_id
_entity_poly.type
_entity_poly.pdbx_seq_one_letter_code
_entity_poly.pdbx_strand_id
1 'polypeptide(L)'
;MAFLKIDEENMIYYEYTEPKEKNCTFVFVNALTGNTSTWNGDIGKKIVAKEHGYLTYNFRGQENSRFDENIDLNTEIIVNDLCLLLEKLKLKNVILVGLSIGGLYATLALEKNVKILGLVLINTLRKNNLRLSWINETMVNIASYGGTSLL
;
A
#
# COMPACT_ATOMS: atom_id res chain seq x y z
N MET A 1 6.79 -12.56 8.17
CA MET A 1 7.26 -11.16 8.30
C MET A 1 8.56 -11.06 7.54
N ALA A 2 8.65 -10.12 6.63
CA ALA A 2 9.84 -9.92 5.82
C ALA A 2 10.07 -8.43 5.52
N PHE A 3 11.28 -8.12 5.09
CA PHE A 3 11.66 -6.77 4.69
C PHE A 3 12.23 -6.80 3.28
N LEU A 4 11.78 -5.86 2.45
CA LEU A 4 12.43 -5.52 1.20
C LEU A 4 13.41 -4.40 1.48
N LYS A 5 14.70 -4.70 1.45
CA LYS A 5 15.76 -3.68 1.53
C LYS A 5 15.83 -2.97 0.17
N ILE A 6 15.67 -1.65 0.19
CA ILE A 6 15.82 -0.79 -0.99
C ILE A 6 17.25 -0.30 -1.04
N ASP A 7 17.74 0.26 0.08
CA ASP A 7 19.10 0.71 0.32
C ASP A 7 19.45 0.61 1.81
N GLU A 8 20.45 1.33 2.31
CA GLU A 8 20.87 1.23 3.72
C GLU A 8 19.88 1.86 4.70
N GLU A 9 19.19 2.92 4.29
CA GLU A 9 18.26 3.69 5.12
C GLU A 9 16.80 3.31 4.86
N ASN A 10 16.49 2.74 3.69
CA ASN A 10 15.13 2.50 3.24
C ASN A 10 14.78 1.02 3.20
N MET A 11 13.73 0.64 3.92
CA MET A 11 13.19 -0.73 3.94
C MET A 11 11.67 -0.71 3.97
N ILE A 12 11.06 -1.64 3.26
CA ILE A 12 9.62 -1.88 3.26
C ILE A 12 9.33 -3.16 4.03
N TYR A 13 8.51 -3.04 5.07
CA TYR A 13 7.94 -4.18 5.78
C TYR A 13 6.79 -4.76 4.97
N TYR A 14 6.76 -6.10 4.83
CA TYR A 14 5.66 -6.78 4.18
C TYR A 14 5.37 -8.15 4.80
N GLU A 15 4.15 -8.62 4.58
CA GLU A 15 3.69 -9.95 4.93
C GLU A 15 3.17 -10.63 3.66
N TYR A 16 3.69 -11.80 3.36
CA TYR A 16 3.37 -12.51 2.14
C TYR A 16 3.08 -13.99 2.41
N THR A 17 1.98 -14.47 1.83
CA THR A 17 1.64 -15.88 1.72
C THR A 17 1.52 -16.23 0.25
N GLU A 18 2.25 -17.23 -0.20
CA GLU A 18 2.21 -17.67 -1.60
C GLU A 18 0.86 -18.31 -1.96
N PRO A 19 0.36 -18.09 -3.18
CA PRO A 19 -0.82 -18.80 -3.66
C PRO A 19 -0.48 -20.27 -3.92
N LYS A 20 -1.46 -21.15 -3.78
CA LYS A 20 -1.33 -22.50 -4.29
C LYS A 20 -1.64 -22.57 -5.80
N GLU A 21 -0.85 -23.35 -6.53
CA GLU A 21 -1.00 -23.60 -7.96
C GLU A 21 -1.11 -22.33 -8.82
N LYS A 22 -2.26 -22.19 -9.52
CA LYS A 22 -2.54 -21.07 -10.45
C LYS A 22 -3.40 -19.97 -9.83
N ASN A 23 -3.65 -20.02 -8.52
CA ASN A 23 -4.46 -19.03 -7.85
C ASN A 23 -3.82 -17.63 -7.93
N CYS A 24 -4.65 -16.60 -7.82
CA CYS A 24 -4.19 -15.22 -7.84
C CYS A 24 -3.63 -14.78 -6.48
N THR A 25 -2.81 -13.74 -6.51
CA THR A 25 -2.32 -13.05 -5.30
C THR A 25 -3.05 -11.72 -5.14
N PHE A 26 -3.71 -11.55 -4.01
CA PHE A 26 -4.27 -10.26 -3.60
C PHE A 26 -3.20 -9.41 -2.95
N VAL A 27 -2.98 -8.22 -3.49
CA VAL A 27 -1.98 -7.25 -2.99
C VAL A 27 -2.71 -6.05 -2.45
N PHE A 28 -2.59 -5.82 -1.16
CA PHE A 28 -3.30 -4.77 -0.43
C PHE A 28 -2.44 -3.52 -0.28
N VAL A 29 -2.96 -2.41 -0.78
CA VAL A 29 -2.32 -1.09 -0.75
C VAL A 29 -3.04 -0.23 0.27
N ASN A 30 -2.35 0.15 1.33
CA ASN A 30 -2.90 0.79 2.53
C ASN A 30 -3.48 2.18 2.27
N ALA A 31 -4.34 2.63 3.18
CA ALA A 31 -4.64 4.05 3.37
C ALA A 31 -3.42 4.78 3.98
N LEU A 32 -3.45 6.11 3.98
CA LEU A 32 -2.36 6.94 4.52
C LEU A 32 -2.02 6.59 5.98
N THR A 33 -3.05 6.45 6.82
CA THR A 33 -2.91 6.12 8.25
C THR A 33 -3.06 4.63 8.53
N GLY A 34 -3.12 3.79 7.49
CA GLY A 34 -3.24 2.35 7.61
C GLY A 34 -1.89 1.64 7.73
N ASN A 35 -1.94 0.39 8.10
CA ASN A 35 -0.79 -0.52 8.09
C ASN A 35 -1.25 -1.95 7.76
N THR A 36 -0.33 -2.91 7.77
CA THR A 36 -0.64 -4.32 7.45
C THR A 36 -1.74 -4.91 8.33
N SER A 37 -1.92 -4.46 9.57
CA SER A 37 -2.94 -4.98 10.48
C SER A 37 -4.37 -4.74 9.98
N THR A 38 -4.60 -3.72 9.14
CA THR A 38 -5.88 -3.44 8.50
C THR A 38 -6.43 -4.67 7.75
N TRP A 39 -5.54 -5.48 7.19
CA TRP A 39 -5.89 -6.58 6.30
C TRP A 39 -5.73 -7.97 6.91
N ASN A 40 -4.97 -8.09 8.01
CA ASN A 40 -4.61 -9.36 8.65
C ASN A 40 -5.77 -10.06 9.37
N GLY A 41 -6.90 -9.39 9.50
CA GLY A 41 -8.10 -9.92 10.12
C GLY A 41 -8.83 -10.95 9.23
N ASP A 42 -10.15 -10.82 9.18
CA ASP A 42 -11.02 -11.76 8.46
C ASP A 42 -10.75 -11.84 6.97
N ILE A 43 -10.36 -10.71 6.35
CA ILE A 43 -10.11 -10.64 4.90
C ILE A 43 -8.92 -11.52 4.54
N GLY A 44 -7.76 -11.28 5.16
CA GLY A 44 -6.54 -12.05 4.89
C GLY A 44 -6.72 -13.53 5.17
N LYS A 45 -7.32 -13.88 6.31
CA LYS A 45 -7.61 -15.28 6.67
C LYS A 45 -8.50 -15.98 5.65
N LYS A 46 -9.57 -15.31 5.15
CA LYS A 46 -10.47 -15.89 4.15
C LYS A 46 -9.80 -16.08 2.78
N ILE A 47 -8.91 -15.18 2.39
CA ILE A 47 -8.14 -15.28 1.15
C ILE A 47 -7.19 -16.47 1.21
N VAL A 48 -6.42 -16.57 2.28
CA VAL A 48 -5.47 -17.67 2.50
C VAL A 48 -6.19 -19.03 2.64
N ALA A 49 -7.34 -19.06 3.33
CA ALA A 49 -8.16 -20.27 3.44
C ALA A 49 -8.70 -20.78 2.09
N LYS A 50 -8.81 -19.90 1.09
CA LYS A 50 -9.16 -20.23 -0.29
C LYS A 50 -7.93 -20.47 -1.18
N GLU A 51 -6.76 -20.64 -0.57
CA GLU A 51 -5.49 -20.95 -1.23
C GLU A 51 -4.98 -19.87 -2.19
N HIS A 52 -5.55 -18.66 -2.11
CA HIS A 52 -5.03 -17.49 -2.81
C HIS A 52 -3.80 -16.91 -2.10
N GLY A 53 -2.92 -16.28 -2.88
CA GLY A 53 -1.83 -15.48 -2.35
C GLY A 53 -2.35 -14.22 -1.68
N TYR A 54 -1.63 -13.80 -0.64
CA TYR A 54 -1.94 -12.63 0.15
C TYR A 54 -0.66 -11.83 0.38
N LEU A 55 -0.65 -10.58 -0.03
CA LEU A 55 0.44 -9.64 0.23
C LEU A 55 -0.12 -8.35 0.80
N THR A 56 0.42 -7.94 1.94
CA THR A 56 0.22 -6.61 2.51
C THR A 56 1.55 -6.01 2.90
N TYR A 57 1.70 -4.70 2.84
CA TYR A 57 2.96 -4.01 3.12
C TYR A 57 2.70 -2.62 3.67
N ASN A 58 3.68 -2.07 4.34
CA ASN A 58 3.65 -0.71 4.86
C ASN A 58 4.48 0.21 3.96
N PHE A 59 3.95 1.38 3.64
CA PHE A 59 4.72 2.41 2.93
C PHE A 59 5.94 2.83 3.76
N ARG A 60 6.93 3.42 3.13
CA ARG A 60 8.00 4.12 3.86
C ARG A 60 7.37 5.10 4.86
N GLY A 61 7.91 5.15 6.08
CA GLY A 61 7.37 5.96 7.17
C GLY A 61 6.14 5.39 7.90
N GLN A 62 5.51 4.34 7.38
CA GLN A 62 4.51 3.59 8.15
C GLN A 62 5.19 2.56 9.06
N GLU A 63 4.45 2.07 10.05
CA GLU A 63 4.91 1.11 11.05
C GLU A 63 5.80 -0.01 10.48
N ASN A 64 6.93 -0.27 11.12
CA ASN A 64 7.95 -1.26 10.74
C ASN A 64 8.69 -0.98 9.40
N SER A 65 8.23 -0.05 8.57
CA SER A 65 8.97 0.38 7.40
C SER A 65 9.89 1.55 7.73
N ARG A 66 11.11 1.52 7.22
CA ARG A 66 12.10 2.59 7.44
C ARG A 66 12.23 3.45 6.19
N PHE A 67 12.46 4.74 6.38
CA PHE A 67 12.81 5.62 5.29
C PHE A 67 13.81 6.70 5.75
N ASP A 68 14.61 7.18 4.83
CA ASP A 68 15.52 8.31 5.03
C ASP A 68 14.72 9.62 5.14
N GLU A 69 14.74 10.25 6.31
CA GLU A 69 14.00 11.48 6.60
C GLU A 69 14.52 12.69 5.78
N ASN A 70 15.68 12.57 5.14
CA ASN A 70 16.21 13.60 4.24
C ASN A 70 15.60 13.54 2.83
N ILE A 71 14.81 12.50 2.52
CA ILE A 71 14.14 12.34 1.24
C ILE A 71 12.72 12.90 1.33
N ASP A 72 12.35 13.75 0.39
CA ASP A 72 10.95 14.18 0.24
C ASP A 72 10.09 13.01 -0.28
N LEU A 73 9.34 12.39 0.63
CA LEU A 73 8.49 11.26 0.32
C LEU A 73 7.29 11.69 -0.52
N ASN A 74 7.30 11.31 -1.78
CA ASN A 74 6.28 11.70 -2.74
C ASN A 74 5.55 10.49 -3.36
N THR A 75 4.50 10.76 -4.11
CA THR A 75 3.68 9.74 -4.78
C THR A 75 4.49 8.82 -5.67
N GLU A 76 5.47 9.34 -6.39
CA GLU A 76 6.28 8.55 -7.32
C GLU A 76 7.12 7.50 -6.58
N ILE A 77 7.72 7.86 -5.46
CA ILE A 77 8.50 6.94 -4.62
C ILE A 77 7.59 5.79 -4.13
N ILE A 78 6.40 6.11 -3.60
CA ILE A 78 5.47 5.10 -3.10
C ILE A 78 5.01 4.14 -4.21
N VAL A 79 4.73 4.66 -5.41
CA VAL A 79 4.35 3.84 -6.56
C VAL A 79 5.50 2.97 -7.04
N ASN A 80 6.72 3.50 -7.08
CA ASN A 80 7.93 2.74 -7.45
C ASN A 80 8.19 1.62 -6.44
N ASP A 81 8.00 1.87 -5.16
CA ASP A 81 8.13 0.87 -4.11
C ASP A 81 7.15 -0.30 -4.29
N LEU A 82 5.90 -0.01 -4.63
CA LEU A 82 4.91 -1.04 -4.98
C LEU A 82 5.38 -1.87 -6.18
N CYS A 83 5.81 -1.21 -7.27
CA CYS A 83 6.30 -1.90 -8.46
C CYS A 83 7.51 -2.79 -8.13
N LEU A 84 8.47 -2.25 -7.37
CA LEU A 84 9.66 -2.98 -6.94
C LEU A 84 9.31 -4.22 -6.09
N LEU A 85 8.35 -4.09 -5.18
CA LEU A 85 7.90 -5.20 -4.33
C LEU A 85 7.28 -6.33 -5.17
N LEU A 86 6.41 -5.97 -6.13
CA LEU A 86 5.79 -6.94 -7.05
C LEU A 86 6.84 -7.67 -7.88
N GLU A 87 7.83 -6.94 -8.39
CA GLU A 87 8.93 -7.48 -9.20
C GLU A 87 9.83 -8.42 -8.38
N LYS A 88 10.27 -7.98 -7.20
CA LYS A 88 11.18 -8.76 -6.32
C LYS A 88 10.54 -10.05 -5.85
N LEU A 89 9.26 -10.05 -5.56
CA LEU A 89 8.50 -11.24 -5.21
C LEU A 89 8.08 -12.05 -6.43
N LYS A 90 8.37 -11.58 -7.65
CA LYS A 90 8.02 -12.23 -8.93
C LYS A 90 6.54 -12.63 -8.99
N LEU A 91 5.67 -11.76 -8.49
CA LEU A 91 4.25 -12.06 -8.39
C LEU A 91 3.61 -12.22 -9.77
N LYS A 92 2.77 -13.25 -9.87
CA LYS A 92 1.96 -13.53 -11.05
C LYS A 92 0.49 -13.49 -10.64
N ASN A 93 -0.39 -13.29 -11.63
CA ASN A 93 -1.85 -13.29 -11.40
C ASN A 93 -2.27 -12.35 -10.25
N VAL A 94 -1.80 -11.10 -10.30
CA VAL A 94 -2.01 -10.10 -9.24
C VAL A 94 -3.40 -9.48 -9.34
N ILE A 95 -4.07 -9.35 -8.21
CA ILE A 95 -5.23 -8.47 -8.00
C ILE A 95 -4.79 -7.38 -7.02
N LEU A 96 -4.75 -6.12 -7.47
CA LEU A 96 -4.47 -4.99 -6.59
C LEU A 96 -5.75 -4.57 -5.86
N VAL A 97 -5.64 -4.35 -4.55
CA VAL A 97 -6.74 -3.87 -3.70
C VAL A 97 -6.27 -2.62 -2.99
N GLY A 98 -6.75 -1.46 -3.41
CA GLY A 98 -6.34 -0.17 -2.86
C GLY A 98 -7.42 0.48 -2.01
N LEU A 99 -7.06 0.89 -0.80
CA LEU A 99 -7.93 1.61 0.13
C LEU A 99 -7.57 3.10 0.15
N SER A 100 -8.55 3.96 -0.06
CA SER A 100 -8.39 5.43 -0.02
C SER A 100 -7.26 5.87 -0.98
N ILE A 101 -6.21 6.54 -0.49
CA ILE A 101 -5.05 6.94 -1.30
C ILE A 101 -4.30 5.74 -1.88
N GLY A 102 -4.34 4.57 -1.23
CA GLY A 102 -3.78 3.34 -1.76
C GLY A 102 -4.39 2.92 -3.09
N GLY A 103 -5.66 3.25 -3.33
CA GLY A 103 -6.28 3.04 -4.63
C GLY A 103 -5.71 3.97 -5.73
N LEU A 104 -5.30 5.18 -5.39
CA LEU A 104 -4.57 6.05 -6.32
C LEU A 104 -3.21 5.43 -6.67
N TYR A 105 -2.43 5.00 -5.68
CA TYR A 105 -1.13 4.37 -5.90
C TYR A 105 -1.24 3.08 -6.72
N ALA A 106 -2.26 2.24 -6.43
CA ALA A 106 -2.54 1.04 -7.22
C ALA A 106 -2.88 1.38 -8.69
N THR A 107 -3.63 2.46 -8.93
CA THR A 107 -3.96 2.92 -10.28
C THR A 107 -2.71 3.44 -11.02
N LEU A 108 -1.89 4.26 -10.36
CA LEU A 108 -0.66 4.80 -10.96
C LEU A 108 0.38 3.71 -11.25
N ALA A 109 0.40 2.63 -10.49
CA ALA A 109 1.27 1.48 -10.78
C ALA A 109 0.94 0.85 -12.14
N LEU A 110 -0.31 0.92 -12.63
CA LEU A 110 -0.67 0.43 -13.96
C LEU A 110 -0.02 1.25 -15.07
N GLU A 111 0.20 2.54 -14.87
CA GLU A 111 0.89 3.41 -15.83
C GLU A 111 2.37 3.02 -15.98
N LYS A 112 2.93 2.30 -15.00
CA LYS A 112 4.29 1.73 -15.04
C LYS A 112 4.34 0.29 -15.60
N ASN A 113 3.32 -0.10 -16.39
CA ASN A 113 3.22 -1.40 -17.05
C ASN A 113 3.15 -2.62 -16.11
N VAL A 114 2.71 -2.46 -14.89
CA VAL A 114 2.43 -3.57 -13.98
C VAL A 114 1.26 -4.39 -14.54
N LYS A 115 1.51 -5.68 -14.80
CA LYS A 115 0.48 -6.59 -15.29
C LYS A 115 -0.34 -7.15 -14.13
N ILE A 116 -1.64 -6.90 -14.16
CA ILE A 116 -2.59 -7.39 -13.15
C ILE A 116 -3.79 -8.08 -13.79
N LEU A 117 -4.45 -8.94 -13.04
CA LEU A 117 -5.73 -9.56 -13.41
C LEU A 117 -6.93 -8.67 -13.07
N GLY A 118 -6.81 -7.83 -12.04
CA GLY A 118 -7.90 -6.99 -11.60
C GLY A 118 -7.46 -5.92 -10.61
N LEU A 119 -8.30 -4.89 -10.49
CA LEU A 119 -8.13 -3.77 -9.58
C LEU A 119 -9.41 -3.58 -8.77
N VAL A 120 -9.29 -3.57 -7.45
CA VAL A 120 -10.37 -3.27 -6.51
C VAL A 120 -10.06 -1.94 -5.82
N LEU A 121 -10.97 -0.99 -5.93
CA LEU A 121 -10.85 0.34 -5.33
C LEU A 121 -11.88 0.50 -4.21
N ILE A 122 -11.40 0.76 -3.01
CA ILE A 122 -12.22 0.93 -1.81
C ILE A 122 -12.10 2.39 -1.35
N ASN A 123 -13.20 3.12 -1.35
CA ASN A 123 -13.24 4.53 -0.93
C ASN A 123 -12.15 5.42 -1.56
N THR A 124 -11.79 5.14 -2.82
CA THR A 124 -10.77 5.87 -3.56
C THR A 124 -11.38 7.09 -4.25
N LEU A 125 -10.76 8.24 -4.08
CA LEU A 125 -11.15 9.47 -4.76
C LEU A 125 -10.36 9.64 -6.05
N ARG A 126 -11.08 9.84 -7.16
CA ARG A 126 -10.48 9.98 -8.48
C ARG A 126 -10.05 11.41 -8.82
N LYS A 127 -10.70 12.40 -8.22
CA LYS A 127 -10.43 13.82 -8.49
C LYS A 127 -10.42 14.62 -7.20
N ASN A 128 -9.42 15.48 -7.05
CA ASN A 128 -9.44 16.52 -6.05
C ASN A 128 -10.62 17.48 -6.34
N ASN A 129 -11.34 17.84 -5.30
CA ASN A 129 -12.31 18.92 -5.31
C ASN A 129 -12.07 19.82 -4.09
N LEU A 130 -12.68 21.01 -4.10
CA LEU A 130 -12.52 22.00 -3.02
C LEU A 130 -12.77 21.42 -1.62
N ARG A 131 -13.78 20.56 -1.49
CA ARG A 131 -14.11 19.91 -0.22
C ARG A 131 -13.00 18.98 0.25
N LEU A 132 -12.42 18.19 -0.65
CA LEU A 132 -11.32 17.29 -0.32
C LEU A 132 -10.05 18.07 0.03
N SER A 133 -9.72 19.13 -0.71
CA SER A 133 -8.59 20.00 -0.39
C SER A 133 -8.76 20.60 1.01
N TRP A 134 -9.95 21.10 1.32
CA TRP A 134 -10.25 21.65 2.65
C TRP A 134 -10.09 20.60 3.78
N ILE A 135 -10.58 19.36 3.56
CA ILE A 135 -10.44 18.27 4.52
C ILE A 135 -8.95 17.95 4.74
N ASN A 136 -8.18 17.81 3.65
CA ASN A 136 -6.75 17.50 3.73
C ASN A 136 -5.98 18.60 4.47
N GLU A 137 -6.21 19.87 4.15
CA GLU A 137 -5.59 21.01 4.83
C GLU A 137 -5.95 21.03 6.33
N THR A 138 -7.21 20.74 6.65
CA THR A 138 -7.67 20.68 8.04
C THR A 138 -6.95 19.54 8.79
N MET A 139 -6.81 18.35 8.18
CA MET A 139 -6.12 17.23 8.81
C MET A 139 -4.62 17.50 8.98
N VAL A 140 -3.98 18.11 7.99
CA VAL A 140 -2.57 18.53 8.10
C VAL A 140 -2.39 19.54 9.24
N ASN A 141 -3.26 20.53 9.34
CA ASN A 141 -3.21 21.52 10.42
C ASN A 141 -3.44 20.88 11.80
N ILE A 142 -4.41 19.97 11.93
CA ILE A 142 -4.65 19.25 13.19
C ILE A 142 -3.38 18.44 13.57
N ALA A 143 -2.79 17.72 12.65
CA ALA A 143 -1.58 16.93 12.90
C ALA A 143 -0.38 17.83 13.29
N SER A 144 -0.25 19.00 12.65
CA SER A 144 0.84 19.95 12.92
C SER A 144 0.74 20.61 14.31
N TYR A 145 -0.48 20.88 14.79
CA TYR A 145 -0.70 21.54 16.07
C TYR A 145 -0.91 20.55 17.23
N GLY A 146 -1.48 19.39 16.98
CA GLY A 146 -1.89 18.43 18.00
C GLY A 146 -1.08 17.13 18.02
N GLY A 147 -0.17 16.97 17.09
CA GLY A 147 0.55 15.71 16.89
C GLY A 147 -0.35 14.60 16.31
N THR A 148 0.27 13.48 15.98
CA THR A 148 -0.43 12.32 15.38
C THR A 148 -1.42 11.62 16.33
N SER A 149 -1.40 11.95 17.61
CA SER A 149 -2.35 11.41 18.60
C SER A 149 -3.79 11.93 18.46
N LEU A 150 -4.01 12.94 17.61
CA LEU A 150 -5.33 13.50 17.29
C LEU A 150 -5.90 12.98 15.95
N LEU A 151 -5.17 12.14 15.23
CA LEU A 151 -5.62 11.46 14.02
C LEU A 151 -5.99 10.01 14.31
#